data_6abafc3d3241280bae68402814ad8ee6
#
_entry.id   6abafc3d3241280bae68402814ad8ee6
#
_cell.length_a   1.000
_cell.length_b   1.000
_cell.length_c   1.000
_cell.angle_alpha   90.00
_cell.angle_beta   90.00
_cell.angle_gamma   90.00
#
_symmetry.space_group_name_H-M   'P 1'
#
loop_
_entity.id
_entity.type
_entity.pdbx_description
1 polymer ?
#
loop_
_entity_poly.entity_id
_entity_poly.type
_entity_poly.pdbx_seq_one_letter_code
_entity_poly.pdbx_strand_id
1 'polypeptide(L)'
;MPPTLKVVIAGDGNVGKTSLIRRWCEGKFEVSRVMTIGVDFQTKVVSLPDGPVKLSIWDVAGQDRFRSLRSGFYRGSRAVALVYDVTESASLANLARWREEINKTVPHGKYVVVGNKIDLPRTVSVEAAHRFAEGTGASYVETSAATGEGVPEMFEAIARLASHTTR
;
A
#
# COMPACT_ATOMS: atom_id res chain seq x y z
N MET A 1 -6.30 -25.49 0.46
CA MET A 1 -6.09 -24.24 1.24
C MET A 1 -5.23 -23.27 0.42
N PRO A 2 -5.71 -22.07 0.14
CA PRO A 2 -4.86 -21.09 -0.54
C PRO A 2 -3.73 -20.63 0.39
N PRO A 3 -2.54 -20.37 -0.17
CA PRO A 3 -1.45 -19.83 0.64
C PRO A 3 -1.80 -18.45 1.20
N THR A 4 -1.33 -18.15 2.39
CA THR A 4 -1.49 -16.83 3.02
C THR A 4 -0.23 -16.02 2.79
N LEU A 5 -0.39 -14.86 2.17
CA LEU A 5 0.71 -13.96 1.80
C LEU A 5 0.55 -12.64 2.55
N LYS A 6 1.55 -12.29 3.33
CA LYS A 6 1.55 -11.02 4.06
C LYS A 6 1.94 -9.88 3.12
N VAL A 7 1.11 -8.84 3.09
CA VAL A 7 1.38 -7.59 2.37
C VAL A 7 1.22 -6.41 3.31
N VAL A 8 2.01 -5.37 3.11
CA VAL A 8 2.00 -4.17 3.94
C VAL A 8 1.55 -2.99 3.09
N ILE A 9 0.66 -2.17 3.65
CA ILE A 9 0.24 -0.90 3.06
C ILE A 9 0.88 0.21 3.91
N ALA A 10 1.80 0.95 3.34
CA ALA A 10 2.59 1.96 4.03
C ALA A 10 2.45 3.33 3.37
N GLY A 11 2.76 4.36 4.11
CA GLY A 11 2.67 5.76 3.68
C GLY A 11 2.25 6.64 4.84
N ASP A 12 2.29 7.95 4.64
CA ASP A 12 1.97 8.93 5.67
C ASP A 12 0.54 8.77 6.18
N GLY A 13 0.27 9.32 7.35
CA GLY A 13 -1.09 9.46 7.86
C GLY A 13 -1.94 10.28 6.88
N ASN A 14 -3.23 10.00 6.78
CA ASN A 14 -4.19 10.68 5.92
C ASN A 14 -4.07 10.47 4.41
N VAL A 15 -3.18 9.60 3.93
CA VAL A 15 -3.14 9.28 2.49
C VAL A 15 -4.27 8.35 2.05
N GLY A 16 -4.99 7.76 3.02
CA GLY A 16 -6.16 6.94 2.74
C GLY A 16 -5.92 5.44 2.72
N LYS A 17 -4.88 4.96 3.38
CA LYS A 17 -4.56 3.52 3.45
C LYS A 17 -5.72 2.69 4.00
N THR A 18 -6.24 3.08 5.14
CA THR A 18 -7.38 2.40 5.78
C THR A 18 -8.61 2.42 4.89
N SER A 19 -8.88 3.54 4.23
CA SER A 19 -10.02 3.68 3.33
C SER A 19 -9.90 2.78 2.11
N LEU A 20 -8.71 2.64 1.55
CA LEU A 20 -8.45 1.74 0.42
C LEU A 20 -8.70 0.28 0.80
N ILE A 21 -8.22 -0.14 1.96
CA ILE A 21 -8.39 -1.50 2.45
C ILE A 21 -9.88 -1.78 2.69
N ARG A 22 -10.59 -0.87 3.34
CA ARG A 22 -12.03 -1.00 3.58
C ARG A 22 -12.82 -1.04 2.27
N ARG A 23 -12.48 -0.19 1.32
CA ARG A 23 -13.16 -0.18 0.02
C ARG A 23 -13.06 -1.52 -0.67
N TRP A 24 -11.87 -2.11 -0.66
CA TRP A 24 -11.65 -3.40 -1.30
C TRP A 24 -12.26 -4.56 -0.53
N CYS A 25 -12.10 -4.59 0.79
CA CYS A 25 -12.56 -5.70 1.64
C CYS A 25 -14.07 -5.66 1.90
N GLU A 26 -14.64 -4.46 2.08
CA GLU A 26 -16.02 -4.28 2.52
C GLU A 26 -16.93 -3.62 1.50
N GLY A 27 -16.36 -3.07 0.42
CA GLY A 27 -17.11 -2.33 -0.60
C GLY A 27 -17.65 -0.99 -0.13
N LYS A 28 -17.14 -0.45 0.98
CA LYS A 28 -17.61 0.78 1.59
C LYS A 28 -16.54 1.86 1.57
N PHE A 29 -17.00 3.11 1.45
CA PHE A 29 -16.13 4.26 1.67
C PHE A 29 -16.66 5.08 2.84
N GLU A 30 -15.82 5.20 3.86
CA GLU A 30 -16.07 6.12 4.97
C GLU A 30 -14.79 6.93 5.17
N VAL A 31 -14.93 8.25 5.27
CA VAL A 31 -13.81 9.10 5.65
C VAL A 31 -13.52 8.81 7.12
N SER A 32 -12.47 8.05 7.37
CA SER A 32 -12.05 7.78 8.73
C SER A 32 -11.32 9.01 9.27
N ARG A 33 -11.88 9.61 10.32
CA ARG A 33 -11.22 10.68 11.06
C ARG A 33 -10.39 10.13 12.22
N VAL A 34 -10.48 8.82 12.42
CA VAL A 34 -9.72 8.12 13.45
C VAL A 34 -8.44 7.62 12.80
N MET A 35 -7.32 8.09 13.29
CA MET A 35 -6.01 7.66 12.80
C MET A 35 -5.71 6.25 13.29
N THR A 36 -5.09 5.45 12.42
CA THR A 36 -4.62 4.12 12.79
C THR A 36 -3.56 4.24 13.88
N ILE A 37 -3.77 3.51 14.97
CA ILE A 37 -2.81 3.44 16.08
C ILE A 37 -2.14 2.07 16.02
N GLY A 38 -0.81 2.07 15.81
CA GLY A 38 -0.08 0.80 15.69
C GLY A 38 -0.31 0.15 14.33
N VAL A 39 -0.91 -1.02 14.33
CA VAL A 39 -1.17 -1.82 13.13
C VAL A 39 -2.56 -2.42 13.21
N ASP A 40 -3.26 -2.41 12.08
CA ASP A 40 -4.50 -3.16 11.90
C ASP A 40 -4.30 -4.12 10.72
N PHE A 41 -5.07 -5.21 10.66
CA PHE A 41 -4.96 -6.12 9.52
C PHE A 41 -6.31 -6.73 9.16
N GLN A 42 -6.44 -7.08 7.88
CA GLN A 42 -7.58 -7.80 7.34
C GLN A 42 -7.08 -8.88 6.40
N THR A 43 -7.92 -9.89 6.15
CA THR A 43 -7.60 -10.96 5.22
C THR A 43 -8.67 -11.03 4.13
N LYS A 44 -8.23 -11.33 2.90
CA LYS A 44 -9.14 -11.53 1.78
C LYS A 44 -8.52 -12.50 0.77
N VAL A 45 -9.33 -13.38 0.21
CA VAL A 45 -8.91 -14.29 -0.84
C VAL A 45 -9.01 -13.59 -2.19
N VAL A 46 -7.96 -13.70 -3.00
CA VAL A 46 -7.88 -13.15 -4.35
C VAL A 46 -7.68 -14.30 -5.32
N SER A 47 -8.46 -14.33 -6.39
CA SER A 47 -8.30 -15.30 -7.47
C SER A 47 -7.28 -14.79 -8.48
N LEU A 48 -6.17 -15.52 -8.61
CA LEU A 48 -5.13 -15.25 -9.61
C LEU A 48 -5.15 -16.35 -10.67
N PRO A 49 -4.54 -16.12 -11.86
CA PRO A 49 -4.50 -17.14 -12.91
C PRO A 49 -3.94 -18.49 -12.44
N ASP A 50 -2.95 -18.45 -11.54
CA ASP A 50 -2.31 -19.68 -11.01
C ASP A 50 -3.05 -20.28 -9.80
N GLY A 51 -4.18 -19.71 -9.42
CA GLY A 51 -4.98 -20.18 -8.30
C GLY A 51 -5.22 -19.10 -7.24
N PRO A 52 -6.10 -19.38 -6.27
CA PRO A 52 -6.41 -18.42 -5.22
C PRO A 52 -5.26 -18.23 -4.24
N VAL A 53 -5.10 -16.99 -3.76
CA VAL A 53 -4.20 -16.65 -2.66
C VAL A 53 -4.97 -15.89 -1.60
N LYS A 54 -4.59 -16.04 -0.35
CA LYS A 54 -5.16 -15.26 0.75
C LYS A 54 -4.19 -14.16 1.12
N LEU A 55 -4.61 -12.91 0.97
CA LEU A 55 -3.81 -11.78 1.40
C LEU A 55 -4.07 -11.48 2.87
N SER A 56 -3.00 -11.38 3.65
CA SER A 56 -3.03 -10.79 4.98
C SER A 56 -2.53 -9.36 4.83
N ILE A 57 -3.44 -8.40 4.93
CA ILE A 57 -3.19 -7.00 4.60
C ILE A 57 -2.95 -6.22 5.89
N TRP A 58 -1.75 -5.66 6.04
CA TRP A 58 -1.33 -4.96 7.24
C TRP A 58 -1.34 -3.45 6.99
N ASP A 59 -2.25 -2.75 7.67
CA ASP A 59 -2.37 -1.28 7.64
C ASP A 59 -1.49 -0.72 8.75
N VAL A 60 -0.38 -0.10 8.36
CA VAL A 60 0.63 0.36 9.31
C VAL A 60 0.44 1.86 9.60
N ALA A 61 0.43 2.22 10.90
CA ALA A 61 0.25 3.61 11.32
C ALA A 61 1.30 4.53 10.72
N GLY A 62 0.84 5.64 10.13
CA GLY A 62 1.69 6.58 9.38
C GLY A 62 2.43 7.62 10.21
N GLN A 63 2.14 7.74 11.52
CA GLN A 63 2.77 8.76 12.35
C GLN A 63 4.16 8.35 12.83
N ASP A 64 5.09 9.30 12.85
CA ASP A 64 6.46 9.07 13.30
C ASP A 64 6.55 8.56 14.74
N ARG A 65 5.62 8.94 15.61
CA ARG A 65 5.61 8.46 17.00
C ARG A 65 5.45 6.94 17.14
N PHE A 66 4.94 6.28 16.08
CA PHE A 66 4.78 4.81 16.05
C PHE A 66 5.91 4.10 15.31
N ARG A 67 6.94 4.84 14.89
CA ARG A 67 8.03 4.33 14.06
C ARG A 67 8.74 3.11 14.67
N SER A 68 9.03 3.16 15.96
CA SER A 68 9.71 2.06 16.64
C SER A 68 8.85 0.81 16.74
N LEU A 69 7.52 0.97 16.70
CA LEU A 69 6.58 -0.15 16.72
C LEU A 69 6.42 -0.80 15.35
N ARG A 70 6.65 -0.04 14.26
CA ARG A 70 6.40 -0.50 12.90
C ARG A 70 7.40 -1.54 12.42
N SER A 71 8.67 -1.40 12.80
CA SER A 71 9.75 -2.21 12.21
C SER A 71 9.49 -3.71 12.33
N GLY A 72 8.97 -4.17 13.46
CA GLY A 72 8.65 -5.58 13.67
C GLY A 72 7.51 -6.11 12.79
N PHE A 73 6.64 -5.21 12.31
CA PHE A 73 5.50 -5.60 11.48
C PHE A 73 5.84 -5.78 10.00
N TYR A 74 6.99 -5.28 9.56
CA TYR A 74 7.41 -5.46 8.16
C TYR A 74 7.95 -6.86 7.88
N ARG A 75 8.37 -7.56 8.91
CA ARG A 75 9.00 -8.88 8.77
C ARG A 75 8.05 -9.89 8.12
N GLY A 76 8.55 -10.63 7.15
CA GLY A 76 7.76 -11.62 6.43
C GLY A 76 6.87 -11.04 5.33
N SER A 77 6.95 -9.73 5.07
CA SER A 77 6.19 -9.11 3.98
C SER A 77 6.66 -9.60 2.62
N ARG A 78 5.70 -10.01 1.78
CA ARG A 78 5.97 -10.49 0.42
C ARG A 78 5.88 -9.36 -0.59
N ALA A 79 5.10 -8.34 -0.29
CA ALA A 79 4.97 -7.14 -1.13
C ALA A 79 4.54 -5.97 -0.26
N VAL A 80 4.86 -4.76 -0.70
CA VAL A 80 4.54 -3.52 0.00
C VAL A 80 3.94 -2.53 -0.98
N ALA A 81 2.81 -1.93 -0.61
CA ALA A 81 2.27 -0.78 -1.32
C ALA A 81 2.72 0.50 -0.62
N LEU A 82 3.37 1.37 -1.37
CA LEU A 82 3.75 2.70 -0.91
C LEU A 82 2.71 3.68 -1.41
N VAL A 83 1.87 4.18 -0.50
CA VAL A 83 0.71 5.01 -0.85
C VAL A 83 0.99 6.47 -0.55
N TYR A 84 0.72 7.33 -1.53
CA TYR A 84 0.74 8.78 -1.34
C TYR A 84 -0.61 9.37 -1.76
N ASP A 85 -0.83 10.62 -1.37
CA ASP A 85 -2.02 11.39 -1.69
C ASP A 85 -1.69 12.34 -2.85
N VAL A 86 -2.39 12.24 -3.97
CA VAL A 86 -2.11 13.06 -5.16
C VAL A 86 -2.36 14.56 -4.92
N THR A 87 -3.02 14.91 -3.83
CA THR A 87 -3.26 16.30 -3.43
C THR A 87 -2.17 16.87 -2.50
N GLU A 88 -1.20 16.02 -2.10
CA GLU A 88 -0.19 16.37 -1.09
C GLU A 88 1.20 15.96 -1.57
N SER A 89 1.96 16.92 -2.11
CA SER A 89 3.30 16.63 -2.64
C SER A 89 4.26 16.06 -1.59
N ALA A 90 4.14 16.49 -0.34
CA ALA A 90 4.97 15.97 0.76
C ALA A 90 4.78 14.46 0.95
N SER A 91 3.56 13.94 0.73
CA SER A 91 3.30 12.50 0.89
C SER A 91 4.04 11.66 -0.14
N LEU A 92 4.24 12.16 -1.36
CA LEU A 92 5.07 11.48 -2.36
C LEU A 92 6.55 11.55 -1.96
N ALA A 93 7.03 12.73 -1.57
CA ALA A 93 8.43 12.90 -1.16
C ALA A 93 8.79 11.99 0.02
N ASN A 94 7.85 11.77 0.94
CA ASN A 94 8.08 10.94 2.12
C ASN A 94 8.15 9.44 1.81
N LEU A 95 7.72 8.99 0.63
CA LEU A 95 7.77 7.58 0.27
C LEU A 95 9.20 7.02 0.24
N ALA A 96 10.18 7.86 -0.09
CA ALA A 96 11.59 7.45 -0.05
C ALA A 96 12.00 7.04 1.37
N ARG A 97 11.53 7.78 2.39
CA ARG A 97 11.78 7.47 3.80
C ARG A 97 11.08 6.18 4.23
N TRP A 98 9.85 5.98 3.77
CA TRP A 98 9.10 4.75 4.04
C TRP A 98 9.82 3.53 3.47
N ARG A 99 10.26 3.64 2.21
CA ARG A 99 11.00 2.57 1.54
C ARG A 99 12.30 2.25 2.28
N GLU A 100 13.02 3.28 2.70
CA GLU A 100 14.26 3.10 3.46
C GLU A 100 14.01 2.40 4.79
N GLU A 101 12.96 2.81 5.52
CA GLU A 101 12.59 2.19 6.79
C GLU A 101 12.25 0.71 6.61
N ILE A 102 11.46 0.38 5.59
CA ILE A 102 11.04 -1.00 5.30
C ILE A 102 12.22 -1.85 4.85
N ASN A 103 13.09 -1.31 4.01
CA ASN A 103 14.25 -2.03 3.50
C ASN A 103 15.22 -2.47 4.61
N LYS A 104 15.24 -1.81 5.74
CA LYS A 104 16.05 -2.23 6.88
C LYS A 104 15.62 -3.59 7.42
N THR A 105 14.33 -3.90 7.33
CA THR A 105 13.77 -5.18 7.80
C THR A 105 13.57 -6.16 6.65
N VAL A 106 13.27 -5.65 5.45
CA VAL A 106 13.01 -6.46 4.25
C VAL A 106 13.93 -5.96 3.13
N PRO A 107 15.23 -6.38 3.13
CA PRO A 107 16.24 -5.82 2.20
C PRO A 107 15.92 -5.99 0.72
N HIS A 108 15.16 -7.02 0.36
CA HIS A 108 14.78 -7.30 -1.02
C HIS A 108 13.28 -7.10 -1.22
N GLY A 109 12.72 -6.09 -0.57
CA GLY A 109 11.30 -5.77 -0.65
C GLY A 109 10.84 -5.50 -2.07
N LYS A 110 9.62 -5.95 -2.37
CA LYS A 110 8.96 -5.70 -3.64
C LYS A 110 7.87 -4.66 -3.41
N TYR A 111 7.82 -3.65 -4.28
CA TYR A 111 6.99 -2.46 -4.06
C TYR A 111 6.04 -2.19 -5.22
N VAL A 112 4.87 -1.67 -4.87
CA VAL A 112 3.94 -1.00 -5.79
C VAL A 112 3.75 0.42 -5.26
N VAL A 113 3.88 1.42 -6.12
CA VAL A 113 3.61 2.81 -5.75
C VAL A 113 2.16 3.14 -6.11
N VAL A 114 1.43 3.70 -5.16
CA VAL A 114 -0.01 3.97 -5.29
C VAL A 114 -0.29 5.45 -5.07
N GLY A 115 -0.86 6.11 -6.08
CA GLY A 115 -1.36 7.48 -5.95
C GLY A 115 -2.85 7.46 -5.68
N ASN A 116 -3.25 7.81 -4.47
CA ASN A 116 -4.64 7.77 -4.03
C ASN A 116 -5.30 9.14 -4.08
N LYS A 117 -6.62 9.15 -4.03
CA LYS A 117 -7.49 10.34 -4.05
C LYS A 117 -7.52 11.03 -5.41
N ILE A 118 -7.47 10.24 -6.50
CA ILE A 118 -7.50 10.80 -7.87
C ILE A 118 -8.84 11.45 -8.23
N ASP A 119 -9.87 11.26 -7.41
CA ASP A 119 -11.15 11.97 -7.51
C ASP A 119 -11.06 13.45 -7.10
N LEU A 120 -9.97 13.84 -6.45
CA LEU A 120 -9.73 15.21 -5.98
C LEU A 120 -8.72 15.93 -6.88
N PRO A 121 -8.70 17.27 -6.87
CA PRO A 121 -7.72 18.02 -7.66
C PRO A 121 -6.29 17.70 -7.24
N ARG A 122 -5.49 17.22 -8.20
CA ARG A 122 -4.13 16.79 -7.91
C ARG A 122 -3.15 17.99 -7.91
N THR A 123 -2.17 17.93 -7.01
CA THR A 123 -1.03 18.85 -6.99
C THR A 123 0.27 18.14 -7.35
N VAL A 124 0.25 16.80 -7.38
CA VAL A 124 1.41 15.97 -7.74
C VAL A 124 1.24 15.50 -9.17
N SER A 125 2.23 15.77 -10.03
CA SER A 125 2.18 15.31 -11.41
C SER A 125 2.36 13.80 -11.51
N VAL A 126 1.75 13.21 -12.54
CA VAL A 126 1.91 11.79 -12.85
C VAL A 126 3.38 11.49 -13.15
N GLU A 127 4.07 12.39 -13.83
CA GLU A 127 5.48 12.25 -14.18
C GLU A 127 6.38 12.13 -12.95
N ALA A 128 6.12 12.92 -11.91
CA ALA A 128 6.90 12.84 -10.67
C ALA A 128 6.72 11.48 -9.99
N ALA A 129 5.50 10.97 -9.98
CA ALA A 129 5.20 9.65 -9.42
C ALA A 129 5.86 8.53 -10.24
N HIS A 130 5.82 8.62 -11.56
CA HIS A 130 6.48 7.64 -12.42
C HIS A 130 8.00 7.64 -12.22
N ARG A 131 8.61 8.81 -12.08
CA ARG A 131 10.05 8.90 -11.81
C ARG A 131 10.42 8.21 -10.50
N PHE A 132 9.62 8.42 -9.46
CA PHE A 132 9.84 7.75 -8.18
C PHE A 132 9.70 6.23 -8.32
N ALA A 133 8.64 5.76 -8.97
CA ALA A 133 8.39 4.33 -9.17
C ALA A 133 9.51 3.66 -9.97
N GLU A 134 9.94 4.28 -11.07
CA GLU A 134 11.06 3.78 -11.88
C GLU A 134 12.35 3.70 -11.06
N GLY A 135 12.66 4.72 -10.28
CA GLY A 135 13.84 4.74 -9.43
C GLY A 135 13.85 3.66 -8.35
N THR A 136 12.69 3.14 -7.99
CA THR A 136 12.55 2.05 -7.00
C THR A 136 12.34 0.68 -7.63
N GLY A 137 12.23 0.62 -8.97
CA GLY A 137 11.91 -0.62 -9.67
C GLY A 137 10.48 -1.10 -9.43
N ALA A 138 9.58 -0.19 -9.05
CA ALA A 138 8.20 -0.49 -8.70
C ALA A 138 7.25 -0.17 -9.85
N SER A 139 6.13 -0.89 -9.93
CA SER A 139 5.01 -0.51 -10.77
C SER A 139 4.23 0.64 -10.10
N TYR A 140 3.43 1.34 -10.90
CA TYR A 140 2.65 2.48 -10.44
C TYR A 140 1.17 2.28 -10.77
N VAL A 141 0.30 2.53 -9.79
CA VAL A 141 -1.16 2.52 -9.98
C VAL A 141 -1.77 3.75 -9.34
N GLU A 142 -2.92 4.17 -9.87
CA GLU A 142 -3.70 5.27 -9.30
C GLU A 142 -5.04 4.78 -8.81
N THR A 143 -5.50 5.33 -7.69
CA THR A 143 -6.71 4.85 -7.01
C THR A 143 -7.55 6.00 -6.47
N SER A 144 -8.84 5.70 -6.30
CA SER A 144 -9.75 6.50 -5.49
C SER A 144 -10.55 5.56 -4.59
N ALA A 145 -10.31 5.62 -3.29
CA ALA A 145 -11.14 4.88 -2.33
C ALA A 145 -12.59 5.35 -2.37
N ALA A 146 -12.81 6.63 -2.65
CA ALA A 146 -14.15 7.23 -2.72
C ALA A 146 -14.99 6.66 -3.86
N THR A 147 -14.42 6.54 -5.08
CA THR A 147 -15.11 6.05 -6.25
C THR A 147 -14.93 4.55 -6.49
N GLY A 148 -13.89 3.98 -5.93
CA GLY A 148 -13.47 2.59 -6.19
C GLY A 148 -12.55 2.43 -7.39
N GLU A 149 -12.32 3.49 -8.17
CA GLU A 149 -11.46 3.43 -9.35
C GLU A 149 -10.05 2.99 -8.97
N GLY A 150 -9.52 2.01 -9.71
CA GLY A 150 -8.16 1.50 -9.55
C GLY A 150 -7.94 0.62 -8.31
N VAL A 151 -8.91 0.52 -7.41
CA VAL A 151 -8.74 -0.24 -6.15
C VAL A 151 -8.58 -1.75 -6.42
N PRO A 152 -9.42 -2.40 -7.25
CA PRO A 152 -9.19 -3.82 -7.57
C PRO A 152 -7.84 -4.05 -8.23
N GLU A 153 -7.43 -3.17 -9.14
CA GLU A 153 -6.16 -3.27 -9.87
C GLU A 153 -4.97 -3.15 -8.93
N MET A 154 -5.06 -2.26 -7.91
CA MET A 154 -4.03 -2.11 -6.88
C MET A 154 -3.81 -3.43 -6.13
N PHE A 155 -4.87 -4.01 -5.60
CA PHE A 155 -4.76 -5.24 -4.81
C PHE A 155 -4.41 -6.45 -5.65
N GLU A 156 -4.83 -6.50 -6.92
CA GLU A 156 -4.40 -7.53 -7.85
C GLU A 156 -2.89 -7.41 -8.12
N ALA A 157 -2.38 -6.20 -8.34
CA ALA A 157 -0.95 -5.97 -8.54
C ALA A 157 -0.14 -6.41 -7.32
N ILE A 158 -0.61 -6.08 -6.12
CA ILE A 158 0.02 -6.49 -4.87
C ILE A 158 0.00 -8.02 -4.73
N ALA A 159 -1.13 -8.65 -5.02
CA ALA A 159 -1.27 -10.10 -4.91
C ALA A 159 -0.33 -10.82 -5.87
N ARG A 160 -0.25 -10.37 -7.11
CA ARG A 160 0.68 -10.94 -8.10
C ARG A 160 2.13 -10.80 -7.66
N LEU A 161 2.49 -9.61 -7.17
CA LEU A 161 3.84 -9.34 -6.71
C LEU A 161 4.19 -10.24 -5.51
N ALA A 162 3.27 -10.39 -4.56
CA ALA A 162 3.47 -11.21 -3.38
C ALA A 162 3.55 -12.71 -3.70
N SER A 163 2.84 -13.17 -4.73
CA SER A 163 2.83 -14.58 -5.13
C SER A 163 4.06 -15.00 -5.93
N HIS A 164 4.78 -14.06 -6.55
CA HIS A 164 6.03 -14.35 -7.24
C HIS A 164 7.16 -14.45 -6.23
N THR A 165 7.42 -15.69 -5.78
CA THR A 165 8.57 -15.96 -4.93
C THR A 165 9.83 -15.96 -5.75
N THR A 166 10.72 -15.03 -5.47
CA THR A 166 12.12 -15.18 -5.84
C THR A 166 12.76 -16.18 -4.88
N ARG A 167 13.22 -17.24 -5.43
CA ARG A 167 14.04 -18.19 -4.70
C ARG A 167 15.48 -17.66 -4.60
#